data_84d0a2d700c868aa9703b31c27c50a25
#
_entry.id   84d0a2d700c868aa9703b31c27c50a25
#
_cell.length_a   1.000
_cell.length_b   1.000
_cell.length_c   1.000
_cell.angle_alpha   90.00
_cell.angle_beta   90.00
_cell.angle_gamma   90.00
#
_symmetry.space_group_name_H-M   'P 1'
#
loop_
_entity.id
_entity.type
_entity.pdbx_description
1 polymer ?
#
loop_
_entity_poly.entity_id
_entity_poly.type
_entity_poly.pdbx_seq_one_letter_code
_entity_poly.pdbx_strand_id
1 'polypeptide(L)'
;MTTGTCLILITPDSERTMCTFLGTAGKINENDVDINAIKNSEMIFLEGYLWDEGDPKKAFDKAIKNSNKAAMSLSDLFCVERHKPHF
;
A
#
# COMPACT_ATOMS: atom_id res chain seq x y z
N MET A 1 5.14 13.81 -11.52
CA MET A 1 4.07 13.70 -10.51
C MET A 1 4.70 13.84 -9.13
N THR A 2 4.02 14.52 -8.23
CA THR A 2 4.53 14.78 -6.89
C THR A 2 4.33 13.61 -5.93
N THR A 3 5.11 13.58 -4.86
CA THR A 3 4.92 12.67 -3.73
C THR A 3 3.51 12.85 -3.15
N GLY A 4 2.98 11.78 -2.58
CA GLY A 4 1.69 11.83 -1.89
C GLY A 4 1.68 12.82 -0.73
N THR A 5 0.56 13.47 -0.53
CA THR A 5 0.34 14.44 0.55
C THR A 5 -1.01 14.23 1.20
N CYS A 6 -1.16 14.67 2.43
CA CYS A 6 -2.42 14.60 3.13
C CYS A 6 -2.64 15.89 3.94
N LEU A 7 -3.75 16.58 3.66
CA LEU A 7 -4.22 17.68 4.48
C LEU A 7 -5.13 17.10 5.56
N ILE A 8 -4.80 17.33 6.82
CA ILE A 8 -5.53 16.77 7.94
C ILE A 8 -6.20 17.91 8.72
N LEU A 9 -7.51 17.83 8.85
CA LEU A 9 -8.31 18.75 9.66
C LEU A 9 -8.65 18.07 10.98
N ILE A 10 -8.29 18.71 12.08
CA ILE A 10 -8.53 18.19 13.43
C ILE A 10 -9.56 19.07 14.11
N THR A 11 -10.67 18.47 14.54
CA THR A 11 -11.75 19.17 15.24
C THR A 11 -11.57 19.11 16.77
N PRO A 12 -12.27 19.99 17.53
CA PRO A 12 -12.08 20.05 18.99
C PRO A 12 -12.39 18.75 19.74
N ASP A 13 -13.17 17.85 19.15
CA ASP A 13 -13.47 16.52 19.68
C ASP A 13 -12.36 15.49 19.43
N SER A 14 -11.21 15.92 18.91
CA SER A 14 -10.06 15.10 18.54
C SER A 14 -10.30 14.18 17.32
N GLU A 15 -11.39 14.36 16.61
CA GLU A 15 -11.63 13.69 15.33
C GLU A 15 -10.80 14.34 14.24
N ARG A 16 -10.40 13.55 13.26
CA ARG A 16 -9.62 14.02 12.12
C ARG A 16 -10.30 13.68 10.80
N THR A 17 -10.23 14.62 9.88
CA THR A 17 -10.67 14.42 8.50
C THR A 17 -9.47 14.53 7.60
N MET A 18 -9.23 13.54 6.77
CA MET A 18 -8.06 13.46 5.91
C MET A 18 -8.45 13.70 4.46
N CYS A 19 -7.79 14.69 3.83
CA CYS A 19 -7.90 14.97 2.40
C CYS A 19 -6.60 14.49 1.75
N THR A 20 -6.59 13.26 1.23
CA THR A 20 -5.40 12.59 0.75
C THR A 20 -5.26 12.69 -0.76
N PHE A 21 -4.07 13.08 -1.20
CA PHE A 21 -3.63 12.98 -2.59
C PHE A 21 -2.47 12.00 -2.65
N LEU A 22 -2.69 10.84 -3.25
CA LEU A 22 -1.69 9.76 -3.25
C LEU A 22 -0.45 10.11 -4.10
N GLY A 23 -0.61 10.91 -5.13
CA GLY A 23 0.52 11.25 -6.00
C GLY A 23 1.17 10.00 -6.59
N THR A 24 2.49 9.96 -6.57
CA THR A 24 3.25 8.81 -7.08
C THR A 24 3.05 7.54 -6.26
N ALA A 25 2.64 7.64 -5.00
CA ALA A 25 2.39 6.46 -4.18
C ALA A 25 1.29 5.55 -4.77
N GLY A 26 0.28 6.13 -5.40
CA GLY A 26 -0.78 5.38 -6.07
C GLY A 26 -0.39 4.81 -7.43
N LYS A 27 0.84 5.07 -7.88
CA LYS A 27 1.36 4.66 -9.19
C LYS A 27 2.51 3.66 -9.09
N ILE A 28 2.74 3.10 -7.91
CA ILE A 28 3.79 2.08 -7.74
C ILE A 28 3.56 0.94 -8.73
N ASN A 29 4.64 0.45 -9.32
CA ASN A 29 4.59 -0.64 -10.27
C ASN A 29 5.68 -1.67 -9.96
N GLU A 30 5.68 -2.77 -10.70
CA GLU A 30 6.63 -3.86 -10.44
C GLU A 30 8.09 -3.47 -10.63
N ASN A 31 8.39 -2.45 -11.43
CA ASN A 31 9.77 -1.98 -11.62
C ASN A 31 10.29 -1.19 -10.42
N ASP A 32 9.41 -0.67 -9.58
CA ASP A 32 9.78 0.04 -8.36
C ASP A 32 10.14 -0.91 -7.21
N VAL A 33 9.88 -2.20 -7.38
CA VAL A 33 10.14 -3.22 -6.36
C VAL A 33 11.58 -3.69 -6.47
N ASP A 34 12.38 -3.40 -5.45
CA ASP A 34 13.77 -3.85 -5.38
C ASP A 34 13.84 -5.28 -4.83
N ILE A 35 14.00 -6.23 -5.74
CA ILE A 35 14.06 -7.67 -5.40
C ILE A 35 15.21 -7.97 -4.44
N ASN A 36 16.37 -7.33 -4.61
CA ASN A 36 17.53 -7.59 -3.76
C ASN A 36 17.27 -7.14 -2.33
N ALA A 37 16.65 -5.97 -2.14
CA ALA A 37 16.27 -5.48 -0.83
C ALA A 37 15.28 -6.43 -0.15
N ILE A 38 14.31 -6.92 -0.90
CA ILE A 38 13.30 -7.86 -0.39
C ILE A 38 13.93 -9.19 0.02
N LYS A 39 14.78 -9.75 -0.83
CA LYS A 39 15.47 -11.03 -0.53
C LYS A 39 16.40 -10.93 0.66
N ASN A 40 17.01 -9.78 0.89
CA ASN A 40 17.92 -9.54 2.01
C ASN A 40 17.19 -9.15 3.30
N SER A 41 15.89 -8.97 3.26
CA SER A 41 15.06 -8.67 4.42
C SER A 41 14.48 -9.96 5.01
N GLU A 42 14.33 -9.99 6.33
CA GLU A 42 13.69 -11.14 6.99
C GLU A 42 12.22 -11.23 6.63
N MET A 43 11.56 -10.08 6.53
CA MET A 43 10.12 -9.99 6.32
C MET A 43 9.78 -8.73 5.53
N ILE A 44 8.77 -8.80 4.68
CA ILE A 44 8.10 -7.62 4.13
C ILE A 44 6.76 -7.43 4.82
N PHE A 45 6.37 -6.17 4.98
CA PHE A 45 5.06 -5.81 5.49
C PHE A 45 4.30 -5.02 4.43
N LEU A 46 3.07 -5.44 4.18
CA LEU A 46 2.21 -4.86 3.16
C LEU A 46 0.95 -4.27 3.80
N GLU A 47 0.48 -3.17 3.25
CA GLU A 47 -0.79 -2.57 3.65
C GLU A 47 -1.78 -2.53 2.50
N GLY A 48 -3.02 -2.94 2.76
CA GLY A 48 -4.06 -3.05 1.75
C GLY A 48 -4.52 -1.72 1.16
N TYR A 49 -4.16 -0.58 1.74
CA TYR A 49 -4.57 0.73 1.23
C TYR A 49 -4.17 0.99 -0.22
N LEU A 50 -3.00 0.52 -0.62
CA LEU A 50 -2.47 0.73 -1.97
C LEU A 50 -2.72 -0.46 -2.90
N TRP A 51 -3.55 -1.40 -2.50
CA TRP A 51 -3.84 -2.63 -3.24
C TRP A 51 -4.84 -2.40 -4.36
N ASP A 52 -4.52 -1.52 -5.30
CA ASP A 52 -5.40 -1.18 -6.40
C ASP A 52 -5.12 -2.02 -7.64
N GLU A 53 -6.10 -2.06 -8.53
CA GLU A 53 -5.98 -2.78 -9.79
C GLU A 53 -4.85 -2.25 -10.67
N GLY A 54 -4.29 -3.14 -11.47
CA GLY A 54 -3.22 -2.78 -12.39
C GLY A 54 -1.84 -2.84 -11.76
N ASP A 55 -1.06 -1.77 -11.91
CA ASP A 55 0.35 -1.74 -11.54
C ASP A 55 0.63 -1.94 -10.05
N PRO A 56 -0.10 -1.29 -9.11
CA PRO A 56 0.11 -1.55 -7.69
C PRO A 56 -0.09 -3.01 -7.30
N LYS A 57 -1.12 -3.66 -7.83
CA LYS A 57 -1.40 -5.07 -7.58
C LYS A 57 -0.25 -5.96 -8.05
N LYS A 58 0.30 -5.69 -9.21
CA LYS A 58 1.47 -6.41 -9.75
C LYS A 58 2.70 -6.20 -8.89
N ALA A 59 2.91 -4.99 -8.37
CA ALA A 59 4.02 -4.70 -7.48
C ALA A 59 3.92 -5.52 -6.18
N PHE A 60 2.75 -5.60 -5.58
CA PHE A 60 2.52 -6.42 -4.39
C PHE A 60 2.75 -7.91 -4.66
N ASP A 61 2.23 -8.43 -5.76
CA ASP A 61 2.43 -9.84 -6.12
C ASP A 61 3.92 -10.16 -6.31
N LYS A 62 4.67 -9.27 -6.98
CA LYS A 62 6.12 -9.42 -7.16
C LYS A 62 6.85 -9.39 -5.81
N ALA A 63 6.48 -8.47 -4.92
CA ALA A 63 7.08 -8.37 -3.60
C ALA A 63 6.85 -9.65 -2.78
N ILE A 64 5.64 -10.15 -2.74
CA ILE A 64 5.28 -11.38 -2.02
C ILE A 64 6.06 -12.57 -2.58
N LYS A 65 6.10 -12.72 -3.89
CA LYS A 65 6.79 -13.83 -4.56
C LYS A 65 8.27 -13.91 -4.23
N ASN A 66 8.92 -12.76 -4.04
CA ASN A 66 10.36 -12.69 -3.78
C ASN A 66 10.71 -12.57 -2.29
N SER A 67 9.72 -12.53 -1.41
CA SER A 67 9.94 -12.40 0.04
C SER A 67 10.29 -13.72 0.70
N ASN A 68 11.04 -13.64 1.80
CA ASN A 68 11.28 -14.77 2.68
C ASN A 68 10.05 -15.03 3.57
N LYS A 69 9.50 -13.96 4.11
CA LYS A 69 8.25 -13.94 4.88
C LYS A 69 7.46 -12.71 4.51
N ALA A 70 6.16 -12.83 4.49
CA ALA A 70 5.27 -11.69 4.24
C ALA A 70 4.25 -11.57 5.36
N ALA A 71 4.01 -10.35 5.80
CA ALA A 71 2.93 -9.98 6.69
C ALA A 71 2.10 -8.89 6.01
N MET A 72 0.82 -8.86 6.31
CA MET A 72 -0.10 -7.92 5.66
C MET A 72 -1.15 -7.42 6.63
N SER A 73 -1.43 -6.13 6.56
CA SER A 73 -2.63 -5.54 7.13
C SER A 73 -3.68 -5.39 6.04
N LEU A 74 -4.92 -5.75 6.33
CA LEU A 74 -6.04 -5.53 5.41
C LEU A 74 -6.46 -4.06 5.39
N SER A 75 -5.89 -3.25 6.26
CA SER A 75 -5.98 -1.79 6.35
C SER A 75 -7.32 -1.28 6.83
N ASP A 76 -8.38 -1.34 6.04
CA ASP A 76 -9.69 -0.82 6.40
C ASP A 76 -10.79 -1.65 5.72
N LEU A 77 -12.01 -1.52 6.22
CA LEU A 77 -13.17 -2.24 5.71
C LEU A 77 -13.37 -2.00 4.20
N PHE A 78 -13.23 -0.77 3.75
CA PHE A 78 -13.39 -0.48 2.32
C PHE A 78 -12.35 -1.19 1.44
N CYS A 79 -11.15 -1.41 1.96
CA CYS A 79 -10.11 -2.19 1.27
C CYS A 79 -10.53 -3.64 1.14
N VAL A 80 -11.07 -4.22 2.20
CA VAL A 80 -11.56 -5.59 2.21
C VAL A 80 -12.72 -5.76 1.22
N GLU A 81 -13.67 -4.85 1.25
CA GLU A 81 -14.82 -4.90 0.34
C GLU A 81 -14.40 -4.82 -1.12
N ARG A 82 -13.41 -3.99 -1.41
CA ARG A 82 -12.90 -3.78 -2.77
C ARG A 82 -12.04 -4.93 -3.29
N HIS A 83 -11.19 -5.49 -2.42
CA HIS A 83 -10.12 -6.40 -2.85
C HIS A 83 -10.21 -7.81 -2.26
N LYS A 84 -11.26 -8.13 -1.53
CA LYS A 84 -11.43 -9.43 -0.89
C LYS A 84 -11.10 -10.63 -1.78
N PRO A 85 -11.52 -10.67 -3.04
CA PRO A 85 -11.21 -11.83 -3.90
C PRO A 85 -9.72 -12.06 -4.16
N HIS A 86 -8.91 -11.02 -4.00
CA HIS A 86 -7.46 -11.08 -4.25
C HIS A 86 -6.63 -11.20 -2.97
N PHE A 87 -7.13 -10.73 -1.86
CA PHE A 87 -6.41 -10.78 -0.59
C PHE A 87 -6.04 -12.20 -0.13
#